data_a5acb8c111c724743b8735d45cfec333
#
_entry.id   a5acb8c111c724743b8735d45cfec333
#
_cell.length_a   1.000
_cell.length_b   1.000
_cell.length_c   1.000
_cell.angle_alpha   90.00
_cell.angle_beta   90.00
_cell.angle_gamma   90.00
#
_symmetry.space_group_name_H-M   'P 1'
#
loop_
_entity.id
_entity.type
_entity.pdbx_description
1 polymer ?
#
loop_
_entity_poly.entity_id
_entity_poly.type
_entity_poly.pdbx_seq_one_letter_code
_entity_poly.pdbx_strand_id
1 'polypeptide(L)'
;DTTVTTTFFPVKSNLGPSRYFNKVTLLTSGGAVYASCKGQSQKLPASDDVRHVSFELPDSTTRVSITHSGSHDVYGIMLDNDKGVSLDNIPMRGCSGTIFTSISSAQLRDYFTTGNVKLIILQYGGNTVPYMKTEKSISQYRESIERQINHLKKQAPEAMILFIGPSDMSTNIQGKMQTYKQLPMIVDSLKAAANHSGAAFWDMYQAMGGEGAMVKWVKSNPPLAGSDYVHFTPKGAEEMGGILFESLMLYYNYYKFRKYE
;
A
#
# COMPACT_ATOMS: atom_id res chain seq x y z
N ASP A 1 14.90 20.55 24.86
CA ASP A 1 14.58 19.29 24.16
C ASP A 1 13.11 18.98 24.32
N THR A 2 12.40 18.83 23.21
CA THR A 2 10.97 18.48 23.24
C THR A 2 10.81 16.99 23.49
N THR A 3 9.98 16.63 24.48
CA THR A 3 9.60 15.25 24.74
C THR A 3 8.23 14.99 24.13
N VAL A 4 8.11 13.95 23.32
CA VAL A 4 6.86 13.54 22.64
C VAL A 4 6.48 12.14 23.08
N THR A 5 5.20 11.94 23.39
CA THR A 5 4.64 10.63 23.67
C THR A 5 3.54 10.31 22.66
N THR A 6 3.73 9.22 21.93
CA THR A 6 2.72 8.69 20.99
C THR A 6 2.10 7.44 21.58
N THR A 7 0.78 7.39 21.65
CA THR A 7 0.05 6.25 22.19
C THR A 7 -0.78 5.59 21.10
N PHE A 8 -0.62 4.28 20.96
CA PHE A 8 -1.40 3.43 20.06
C PHE A 8 -2.37 2.58 20.86
N PHE A 9 -3.57 2.44 20.34
CA PHE A 9 -4.62 1.56 20.90
C PHE A 9 -5.43 0.96 19.73
N PRO A 10 -5.99 -0.25 19.92
CA PRO A 10 -6.70 -0.93 18.84
C PRO A 10 -7.98 -0.18 18.48
N VAL A 11 -8.20 0.00 17.19
CA VAL A 11 -9.49 0.44 16.67
C VAL A 11 -10.48 -0.73 16.76
N LYS A 12 -11.73 -0.46 17.13
CA LYS A 12 -12.79 -1.46 17.03
C LYS A 12 -12.95 -1.83 15.54
N SER A 13 -12.61 -3.06 15.20
CA SER A 13 -12.72 -3.60 13.85
C SER A 13 -13.48 -4.92 13.89
N ASN A 14 -14.36 -5.13 12.92
CA ASN A 14 -15.04 -6.42 12.72
C ASN A 14 -14.16 -7.39 11.88
N LEU A 15 -13.01 -6.94 11.41
CA LEU A 15 -12.12 -7.66 10.50
C LEU A 15 -11.01 -8.40 11.27
N GLY A 16 -11.37 -9.46 11.99
CA GLY A 16 -10.42 -10.44 12.48
C GLY A 16 -9.77 -10.16 13.84
N PRO A 17 -9.06 -11.16 14.37
CA PRO A 17 -8.61 -11.24 15.76
C PRO A 17 -7.27 -10.55 16.06
N SER A 18 -6.46 -10.19 15.06
CA SER A 18 -5.08 -9.73 15.29
C SER A 18 -5.04 -8.25 15.68
N ARG A 19 -5.20 -7.99 16.97
CA ARG A 19 -5.05 -6.67 17.58
C ARG A 19 -3.81 -6.59 18.48
N TYR A 20 -2.98 -7.62 18.44
CA TYR A 20 -1.82 -7.76 19.30
C TYR A 20 -0.56 -7.50 18.49
N PHE A 21 0.42 -6.91 19.14
CA PHE A 21 1.77 -6.75 18.64
C PHE A 21 2.75 -6.99 19.79
N ASN A 22 3.94 -7.50 19.48
CA ASN A 22 4.96 -7.77 20.47
C ASN A 22 6.25 -7.00 20.24
N LYS A 23 6.26 -6.11 19.25
CA LYS A 23 7.39 -5.25 18.94
C LYS A 23 6.90 -3.84 18.53
N VAL A 24 7.58 -2.82 19.03
CA VAL A 24 7.42 -1.44 18.55
C VAL A 24 8.77 -0.91 18.13
N THR A 25 8.83 -0.30 16.93
CA THR A 25 10.07 0.27 16.39
C THR A 25 9.86 1.71 15.98
N LEU A 26 10.65 2.64 16.54
CA LEU A 26 10.73 4.03 16.11
C LEU A 26 11.79 4.16 15.03
N LEU A 27 11.41 4.71 13.88
CA LEU A 27 12.30 5.04 12.76
C LEU A 27 12.71 6.51 12.85
N THR A 28 14.01 6.80 12.94
CA THR A 28 14.51 8.14 13.21
C THR A 28 15.88 8.41 12.58
N SER A 29 16.23 9.67 12.32
CA SER A 29 17.59 10.13 11.95
C SER A 29 17.90 11.48 12.57
N GLY A 30 19.06 12.02 12.26
CA GLY A 30 19.49 13.34 12.76
C GLY A 30 20.13 13.28 14.14
N GLY A 31 19.74 14.17 15.06
CA GLY A 31 20.33 14.30 16.39
C GLY A 31 20.20 13.05 17.26
N ALA A 32 20.84 13.10 18.44
CA ALA A 32 20.72 12.01 19.41
C ALA A 32 19.27 11.83 19.85
N VAL A 33 18.85 10.57 20.04
CA VAL A 33 17.51 10.21 20.49
C VAL A 33 17.59 9.42 21.80
N TYR A 34 16.74 9.79 22.73
CA TYR A 34 16.38 8.99 23.89
C TYR A 34 14.95 8.52 23.71
N ALA A 35 14.71 7.22 23.76
CA ALA A 35 13.37 6.65 23.63
C ALA A 35 13.08 5.66 24.76
N SER A 36 11.82 5.61 25.18
CA SER A 36 11.36 4.67 26.23
C SER A 36 9.98 4.11 25.90
N CYS A 37 9.80 2.85 26.32
CA CYS A 37 8.55 2.12 26.13
C CYS A 37 8.40 1.06 27.22
N LYS A 38 7.28 1.06 27.94
CA LYS A 38 6.98 0.02 28.96
C LYS A 38 8.14 -0.26 29.93
N GLY A 39 8.79 0.78 30.45
CA GLY A 39 9.90 0.65 31.41
C GLY A 39 11.27 0.32 30.80
N GLN A 40 11.33 0.01 29.51
CA GLN A 40 12.57 -0.11 28.76
C GLN A 40 12.99 1.27 28.22
N SER A 41 14.28 1.50 28.07
CA SER A 41 14.80 2.72 27.48
C SER A 41 16.05 2.47 26.65
N GLN A 42 16.22 3.25 25.61
CA GLN A 42 17.37 3.23 24.70
C GLN A 42 17.83 4.65 24.40
N LYS A 43 19.13 4.80 24.21
CA LYS A 43 19.75 6.06 23.78
C LYS A 43 20.65 5.76 22.59
N LEU A 44 20.43 6.48 21.48
CA LEU A 44 21.26 6.39 20.29
C LEU A 44 21.94 7.72 20.01
N PRO A 45 23.21 7.70 19.55
CA PRO A 45 23.93 8.91 19.15
C PRO A 45 23.29 9.55 17.91
N ALA A 46 23.69 10.75 17.57
CA ALA A 46 23.32 11.41 16.30
C ALA A 46 23.78 10.58 15.08
N SER A 47 22.97 10.54 14.03
CA SER A 47 23.30 9.92 12.75
C SER A 47 22.37 10.47 11.65
N ASP A 48 22.91 10.72 10.47
CA ASP A 48 22.14 11.09 9.29
C ASP A 48 21.44 9.89 8.64
N ASP A 49 21.93 8.67 8.94
CA ASP A 49 21.26 7.44 8.52
C ASP A 49 20.01 7.16 9.35
N VAL A 50 19.05 6.47 8.74
CA VAL A 50 17.86 5.99 9.46
C VAL A 50 18.28 4.97 10.52
N ARG A 51 17.81 5.16 11.74
CA ARG A 51 18.05 4.29 12.89
C ARG A 51 16.74 3.71 13.38
N HIS A 52 16.85 2.52 13.96
CA HIS A 52 15.73 1.74 14.45
C HIS A 52 15.85 1.60 15.97
N VAL A 53 14.92 2.20 16.71
CA VAL A 53 14.83 2.03 18.17
C VAL A 53 13.69 1.06 18.45
N SER A 54 14.01 -0.20 18.76
CA SER A 54 13.03 -1.27 18.91
C SER A 54 12.88 -1.68 20.37
N PHE A 55 11.64 -1.96 20.77
CA PHE A 55 11.30 -2.50 22.08
C PHE A 55 10.47 -3.76 21.92
N GLU A 56 10.88 -4.83 22.59
CA GLU A 56 10.12 -6.06 22.68
C GLU A 56 9.03 -5.94 23.77
N LEU A 57 7.86 -6.47 23.47
CA LEU A 57 6.67 -6.36 24.30
C LEU A 57 6.05 -7.73 24.52
N PRO A 58 5.23 -7.92 25.57
CA PRO A 58 4.44 -9.14 25.72
C PRO A 58 3.53 -9.40 24.53
N ASP A 59 3.39 -10.66 24.10
CA ASP A 59 2.59 -11.10 22.95
C ASP A 59 1.11 -10.70 23.01
N SER A 60 0.60 -10.35 24.19
CA SER A 60 -0.78 -9.88 24.38
C SER A 60 -0.93 -8.36 24.37
N THR A 61 0.10 -7.62 23.94
CA THR A 61 0.06 -6.16 23.96
C THR A 61 -0.92 -5.64 22.91
N THR A 62 -1.90 -4.85 23.36
CA THR A 62 -2.89 -4.18 22.51
C THR A 62 -2.75 -2.66 22.55
N ARG A 63 -2.08 -2.14 23.59
CA ARG A 63 -1.87 -0.70 23.79
C ARG A 63 -0.45 -0.43 24.19
N VAL A 64 0.18 0.53 23.54
CA VAL A 64 1.53 0.97 23.85
C VAL A 64 1.68 2.47 23.74
N SER A 65 2.50 3.03 24.63
CA SER A 65 2.99 4.40 24.53
C SER A 65 4.50 4.36 24.35
N ILE A 66 4.99 5.02 23.32
CA ILE A 66 6.41 5.27 23.11
C ILE A 66 6.68 6.74 23.38
N THR A 67 7.65 7.04 24.23
CA THR A 67 8.09 8.39 24.55
C THR A 67 9.49 8.56 23.98
N HIS A 68 9.71 9.66 23.27
CA HIS A 68 11.04 9.99 22.75
C HIS A 68 11.35 11.48 22.92
N SER A 69 12.65 11.80 23.05
CA SER A 69 13.15 13.15 23.18
C SER A 69 14.49 13.30 22.49
N GLY A 70 14.86 14.53 22.17
CA GLY A 70 16.06 14.90 21.44
C GLY A 70 15.74 15.71 20.19
N SER A 71 16.77 16.16 19.50
CA SER A 71 16.65 16.93 18.23
C SER A 71 16.84 15.98 17.06
N HIS A 72 15.81 15.18 16.74
CA HIS A 72 15.84 14.16 15.70
C HIS A 72 14.56 14.18 14.88
N ASP A 73 14.65 13.66 13.66
CA ASP A 73 13.51 13.45 12.78
C ASP A 73 12.84 12.09 13.04
N VAL A 74 11.52 12.04 12.97
CA VAL A 74 10.73 10.80 13.09
C VAL A 74 10.07 10.49 11.76
N TYR A 75 10.38 9.34 11.18
CA TYR A 75 9.80 8.87 9.92
C TYR A 75 8.57 8.01 10.14
N GLY A 76 8.51 7.29 11.25
CA GLY A 76 7.37 6.44 11.57
C GLY A 76 7.57 5.60 12.81
N ILE A 77 6.50 4.90 13.19
CA ILE A 77 6.50 3.91 14.25
C ILE A 77 5.84 2.65 13.70
N MET A 78 6.58 1.53 13.73
CA MET A 78 6.10 0.22 13.31
C MET A 78 5.62 -0.56 14.53
N LEU A 79 4.51 -1.28 14.37
CA LEU A 79 3.93 -2.18 15.37
C LEU A 79 3.84 -3.57 14.74
N ASP A 80 4.68 -4.49 15.18
CA ASP A 80 4.87 -5.78 14.54
C ASP A 80 4.67 -6.97 15.49
N ASN A 81 4.60 -8.15 14.90
CA ASN A 81 4.64 -9.43 15.55
C ASN A 81 5.72 -10.32 14.93
N ASP A 82 6.31 -11.19 15.74
CA ASP A 82 7.27 -12.20 15.26
C ASP A 82 6.62 -13.28 14.40
N LYS A 83 5.28 -13.42 14.50
CA LYS A 83 4.51 -14.47 13.84
C LYS A 83 3.32 -13.86 13.10
N GLY A 84 3.00 -14.46 11.95
CA GLY A 84 1.87 -14.03 11.14
C GLY A 84 2.28 -13.21 9.93
N VAL A 85 1.36 -12.38 9.45
CA VAL A 85 1.55 -11.46 8.32
C VAL A 85 1.21 -10.05 8.79
N SER A 86 2.14 -9.13 8.61
CA SER A 86 1.91 -7.69 8.78
C SER A 86 1.54 -7.06 7.45
N LEU A 87 0.66 -6.07 7.46
CA LEU A 87 0.30 -5.27 6.30
C LEU A 87 0.44 -3.79 6.63
N ASP A 88 1.40 -3.14 5.98
CA ASP A 88 1.58 -1.70 6.06
C ASP A 88 0.78 -1.01 4.95
N ASN A 89 -0.13 -0.13 5.33
CA ASN A 89 -0.84 0.71 4.39
C ASN A 89 -0.17 2.09 4.31
N ILE A 90 0.45 2.41 3.17
CA ILE A 90 1.15 3.68 2.93
C ILE A 90 0.35 4.50 1.91
N PRO A 91 -0.70 5.23 2.36
CA PRO A 91 -1.57 5.96 1.46
C PRO A 91 -0.88 7.22 0.94
N MET A 92 -0.86 7.36 -0.38
CA MET A 92 -0.32 8.55 -1.06
C MET A 92 -1.42 9.20 -1.90
N ARG A 93 -2.21 10.07 -1.29
CA ARG A 93 -3.34 10.73 -1.97
C ARG A 93 -2.87 11.53 -3.17
N GLY A 94 -3.57 11.37 -4.31
CA GLY A 94 -3.27 12.08 -5.55
C GLY A 94 -2.02 11.58 -6.29
N CYS A 95 -1.28 10.62 -5.74
CA CYS A 95 -0.08 10.08 -6.36
C CYS A 95 -0.43 9.23 -7.59
N SER A 96 0.40 9.34 -8.61
CA SER A 96 0.32 8.52 -9.84
C SER A 96 1.20 7.27 -9.82
N GLY A 97 1.92 7.01 -8.71
CA GLY A 97 2.84 5.88 -8.59
C GLY A 97 4.22 6.13 -9.22
N THR A 98 4.59 7.39 -9.48
CA THR A 98 5.83 7.76 -10.17
C THR A 98 6.89 8.39 -9.25
N ILE A 99 6.83 8.11 -7.95
CA ILE A 99 7.66 8.76 -6.92
C ILE A 99 8.86 7.92 -6.47
N PHE A 100 8.81 6.58 -6.60
CA PHE A 100 9.77 5.69 -5.94
C PHE A 100 11.22 5.90 -6.41
N THR A 101 11.44 6.30 -7.66
CA THR A 101 12.78 6.60 -8.18
C THR A 101 13.41 7.87 -7.61
N SER A 102 12.64 8.72 -6.91
CA SER A 102 13.15 9.90 -6.22
C SER A 102 13.45 9.65 -4.73
N ILE A 103 13.06 8.49 -4.21
CA ILE A 103 13.36 8.10 -2.83
C ILE A 103 14.77 7.50 -2.79
N SER A 104 15.51 7.79 -1.71
CA SER A 104 16.84 7.21 -1.50
C SER A 104 16.80 5.67 -1.58
N SER A 105 17.63 5.11 -2.45
CA SER A 105 17.76 3.65 -2.57
C SER A 105 18.21 2.98 -1.27
N ALA A 106 19.03 3.66 -0.47
CA ALA A 106 19.47 3.15 0.83
C ALA A 106 18.30 3.07 1.82
N GLN A 107 17.48 4.12 1.89
CA GLN A 107 16.28 4.16 2.75
C GLN A 107 15.25 3.11 2.34
N LEU A 108 15.00 2.93 1.04
CA LEU A 108 14.09 1.89 0.56
C LEU A 108 14.58 0.48 0.93
N ARG A 109 15.88 0.19 0.72
CA ARG A 109 16.47 -1.10 1.10
C ARG A 109 16.38 -1.36 2.59
N ASP A 110 16.72 -0.35 3.40
CA ASP A 110 16.64 -0.45 4.85
C ASP A 110 15.21 -0.78 5.31
N TYR A 111 14.22 -0.03 4.81
CA TYR A 111 12.81 -0.27 5.12
C TYR A 111 12.35 -1.68 4.73
N PHE A 112 12.64 -2.11 3.50
CA PHE A 112 12.21 -3.42 3.02
C PHE A 112 12.91 -4.58 3.72
N THR A 113 14.18 -4.40 4.08
CA THR A 113 14.96 -5.41 4.81
C THR A 113 14.49 -5.53 6.26
N THR A 114 14.36 -4.39 6.95
CA THR A 114 13.92 -4.35 8.35
C THR A 114 12.50 -4.87 8.54
N GLY A 115 11.58 -4.49 7.63
CA GLY A 115 10.21 -4.99 7.61
C GLY A 115 10.08 -6.42 7.08
N ASN A 116 11.18 -7.07 6.65
CA ASN A 116 11.16 -8.40 6.00
C ASN A 116 10.08 -8.49 4.92
N VAL A 117 9.97 -7.43 4.09
CA VAL A 117 8.90 -7.28 3.10
C VAL A 117 9.00 -8.39 2.04
N LYS A 118 7.93 -9.15 1.86
CA LYS A 118 7.82 -10.25 0.87
C LYS A 118 6.86 -9.94 -0.27
N LEU A 119 5.98 -8.97 -0.08
CA LEU A 119 5.03 -8.54 -1.12
C LEU A 119 4.89 -7.02 -1.07
N ILE A 120 5.04 -6.38 -2.22
CA ILE A 120 4.75 -4.96 -2.44
C ILE A 120 3.51 -4.88 -3.31
N ILE A 121 2.45 -4.26 -2.81
CA ILE A 121 1.21 -4.03 -3.56
C ILE A 121 1.19 -2.57 -4.02
N LEU A 122 1.16 -2.34 -5.34
CA LEU A 122 1.10 -1.03 -5.95
C LEU A 122 -0.29 -0.82 -6.57
N GLN A 123 -1.08 0.08 -5.99
CA GLN A 123 -2.42 0.41 -6.51
C GLN A 123 -2.41 1.82 -7.07
N TYR A 124 -2.25 1.94 -8.39
CA TYR A 124 -2.14 3.22 -9.08
C TYR A 124 -2.88 3.21 -10.42
N GLY A 125 -2.97 4.39 -11.04
CA GLY A 125 -3.57 4.60 -12.36
C GLY A 125 -4.84 5.44 -12.31
N GLY A 126 -5.70 5.30 -11.32
CA GLY A 126 -6.96 6.04 -11.22
C GLY A 126 -6.77 7.56 -11.31
N ASN A 127 -5.82 8.10 -10.57
CA ASN A 127 -5.55 9.54 -10.56
C ASN A 127 -5.08 10.10 -11.91
N THR A 128 -4.63 9.25 -12.83
CA THR A 128 -4.14 9.69 -14.15
C THR A 128 -5.19 9.61 -15.25
N VAL A 129 -6.22 8.80 -15.07
CA VAL A 129 -7.27 8.55 -16.08
C VAL A 129 -7.84 9.85 -16.68
N PRO A 130 -8.24 10.88 -15.92
CA PRO A 130 -8.82 12.09 -16.49
C PRO A 130 -7.85 12.89 -17.38
N TYR A 131 -6.55 12.70 -17.19
CA TYR A 131 -5.51 13.49 -17.85
C TYR A 131 -4.86 12.79 -19.04
N MET A 132 -5.01 11.46 -19.16
CA MET A 132 -4.43 10.65 -20.22
C MET A 132 -5.33 10.62 -21.46
N LYS A 133 -5.16 11.62 -22.34
CA LYS A 133 -6.06 11.83 -23.50
C LYS A 133 -5.49 11.28 -24.81
N THR A 134 -4.21 10.91 -24.86
CA THR A 134 -3.53 10.46 -26.09
C THR A 134 -2.78 9.17 -25.85
N GLU A 135 -2.62 8.34 -26.88
CA GLU A 135 -1.79 7.14 -26.84
C GLU A 135 -0.35 7.44 -26.39
N LYS A 136 0.18 8.59 -26.83
CA LYS A 136 1.53 9.03 -26.40
C LYS A 136 1.59 9.25 -24.88
N SER A 137 0.62 9.89 -24.27
CA SER A 137 0.59 10.12 -22.82
C SER A 137 0.46 8.80 -22.05
N ILE A 138 -0.32 7.86 -22.57
CA ILE A 138 -0.49 6.52 -21.99
C ILE A 138 0.83 5.73 -22.08
N SER A 139 1.51 5.77 -23.24
CA SER A 139 2.82 5.11 -23.40
C SER A 139 3.89 5.67 -22.48
N GLN A 140 3.97 7.00 -22.34
CA GLN A 140 4.91 7.65 -21.42
C GLN A 140 4.64 7.28 -19.96
N TYR A 141 3.37 7.16 -19.56
CA TYR A 141 3.00 6.72 -18.23
C TYR A 141 3.38 5.26 -17.99
N ARG A 142 3.12 4.38 -18.97
CA ARG A 142 3.55 2.98 -18.95
C ARG A 142 5.07 2.87 -18.69
N GLU A 143 5.89 3.56 -19.49
CA GLU A 143 7.33 3.57 -19.32
C GLU A 143 7.77 4.08 -17.94
N SER A 144 7.03 5.08 -17.41
CA SER A 144 7.29 5.57 -16.08
C SER A 144 7.01 4.51 -15.02
N ILE A 145 5.89 3.80 -15.11
CA ILE A 145 5.56 2.71 -14.18
C ILE A 145 6.55 1.54 -14.27
N GLU A 146 6.99 1.18 -15.48
CA GLU A 146 8.04 0.18 -15.67
C GLU A 146 9.33 0.57 -14.92
N ARG A 147 9.75 1.84 -15.01
CA ARG A 147 10.91 2.35 -14.25
C ARG A 147 10.71 2.24 -12.74
N GLN A 148 9.51 2.57 -12.24
CA GLN A 148 9.22 2.49 -10.81
C GLN A 148 9.26 1.04 -10.29
N ILE A 149 8.62 0.11 -11.00
CA ILE A 149 8.62 -1.31 -10.65
C ILE A 149 10.05 -1.86 -10.66
N ASN A 150 10.81 -1.59 -11.72
CA ASN A 150 12.19 -2.05 -11.83
C ASN A 150 13.10 -1.44 -10.73
N HIS A 151 12.85 -0.19 -10.34
CA HIS A 151 13.55 0.43 -9.22
C HIS A 151 13.26 -0.29 -7.91
N LEU A 152 11.98 -0.52 -7.58
CA LEU A 152 11.57 -1.22 -6.36
C LEU A 152 12.12 -2.65 -6.31
N LYS A 153 12.10 -3.40 -7.42
CA LYS A 153 12.70 -4.74 -7.48
C LYS A 153 14.18 -4.76 -7.13
N LYS A 154 14.93 -3.73 -7.51
CA LYS A 154 16.35 -3.61 -7.15
C LYS A 154 16.54 -3.34 -5.66
N GLN A 155 15.62 -2.65 -5.03
CA GLN A 155 15.72 -2.32 -3.60
C GLN A 155 15.12 -3.41 -2.71
N ALA A 156 14.22 -4.25 -3.22
CA ALA A 156 13.55 -5.34 -2.53
C ALA A 156 13.64 -6.65 -3.32
N PRO A 157 14.84 -7.23 -3.53
CA PRO A 157 15.03 -8.41 -4.38
C PRO A 157 14.29 -9.66 -3.89
N GLU A 158 13.99 -9.72 -2.58
CA GLU A 158 13.25 -10.81 -1.93
C GLU A 158 11.73 -10.64 -2.00
N ALA A 159 11.23 -9.47 -2.44
CA ALA A 159 9.81 -9.18 -2.48
C ALA A 159 9.23 -9.40 -3.89
N MET A 160 8.05 -10.00 -3.93
CA MET A 160 7.22 -9.99 -5.13
C MET A 160 6.49 -8.65 -5.25
N ILE A 161 6.19 -8.24 -6.49
CA ILE A 161 5.37 -7.05 -6.73
C ILE A 161 4.06 -7.46 -7.37
N LEU A 162 2.96 -7.00 -6.79
CA LEU A 162 1.61 -7.07 -7.34
C LEU A 162 1.16 -5.65 -7.71
N PHE A 163 0.91 -5.41 -8.99
CA PHE A 163 0.31 -4.17 -9.44
C PHE A 163 -1.21 -4.33 -9.56
N ILE A 164 -1.96 -3.48 -8.88
CA ILE A 164 -3.41 -3.40 -8.99
C ILE A 164 -3.75 -2.23 -9.91
N GLY A 165 -4.38 -2.52 -11.04
CA GLY A 165 -4.85 -1.51 -12.00
C GLY A 165 -5.99 -0.65 -11.43
N PRO A 166 -6.37 0.44 -12.12
CA PRO A 166 -7.50 1.27 -11.72
C PRO A 166 -8.83 0.50 -11.80
N SER A 167 -9.80 0.90 -10.99
CA SER A 167 -11.20 0.48 -11.11
C SER A 167 -11.85 1.10 -12.36
N ASP A 168 -13.08 0.69 -12.70
CA ASP A 168 -13.91 1.50 -13.58
C ASP A 168 -14.13 2.89 -12.95
N MET A 169 -14.15 3.90 -13.79
CA MET A 169 -14.42 5.28 -13.44
C MET A 169 -15.26 5.91 -14.54
N SER A 170 -16.21 6.77 -14.15
CA SER A 170 -17.12 7.37 -15.14
C SER A 170 -17.05 8.89 -15.15
N THR A 171 -17.32 9.45 -16.29
CA THR A 171 -17.43 10.90 -16.52
C THR A 171 -18.70 11.22 -17.28
N ASN A 172 -19.13 12.48 -17.21
CA ASN A 172 -20.31 12.93 -17.96
C ASN A 172 -19.97 13.12 -19.43
N ILE A 173 -20.63 12.36 -20.29
CA ILE A 173 -20.53 12.48 -21.74
C ILE A 173 -21.95 12.73 -22.26
N GLN A 174 -22.21 13.93 -22.78
CA GLN A 174 -23.52 14.34 -23.32
C GLN A 174 -24.69 14.07 -22.35
N GLY A 175 -24.50 14.40 -21.07
CA GLY A 175 -25.56 14.27 -20.07
C GLY A 175 -25.69 12.86 -19.46
N LYS A 176 -24.88 11.90 -19.87
CA LYS A 176 -24.88 10.53 -19.34
C LYS A 176 -23.52 10.18 -18.71
N MET A 177 -23.56 9.54 -17.55
CA MET A 177 -22.34 8.98 -16.92
C MET A 177 -21.93 7.72 -17.68
N GLN A 178 -20.67 7.72 -18.16
CA GLN A 178 -20.09 6.65 -18.96
C GLN A 178 -18.63 6.45 -18.53
N THR A 179 -18.13 5.23 -18.64
CA THR A 179 -16.70 4.90 -18.43
C THR A 179 -15.82 5.84 -19.26
N TYR A 180 -14.73 6.33 -18.69
CA TYR A 180 -13.73 7.09 -19.44
C TYR A 180 -13.26 6.29 -20.66
N LYS A 181 -13.40 6.85 -21.86
CA LYS A 181 -13.11 6.17 -23.14
C LYS A 181 -11.72 5.54 -23.19
N GLN A 182 -10.74 6.19 -22.59
CA GLN A 182 -9.35 5.74 -22.59
C GLN A 182 -9.01 4.75 -21.46
N LEU A 183 -9.90 4.52 -20.51
CA LEU A 183 -9.63 3.68 -19.34
C LEU A 183 -9.23 2.24 -19.70
N PRO A 184 -9.90 1.52 -20.61
CA PRO A 184 -9.47 0.19 -21.00
C PRO A 184 -8.02 0.16 -21.54
N MET A 185 -7.65 1.13 -22.38
CA MET A 185 -6.30 1.25 -22.93
C MET A 185 -5.26 1.53 -21.82
N ILE A 186 -5.62 2.33 -20.81
CA ILE A 186 -4.75 2.59 -19.64
C ILE A 186 -4.55 1.30 -18.85
N VAL A 187 -5.62 0.54 -18.59
CA VAL A 187 -5.54 -0.75 -17.90
C VAL A 187 -4.61 -1.72 -18.63
N ASP A 188 -4.80 -1.90 -19.94
CA ASP A 188 -3.96 -2.77 -20.78
C ASP A 188 -2.49 -2.32 -20.76
N SER A 189 -2.27 -1.02 -20.81
CA SER A 189 -0.92 -0.43 -20.78
C SER A 189 -0.21 -0.68 -19.45
N LEU A 190 -0.93 -0.55 -18.32
CA LEU A 190 -0.40 -0.84 -16.97
C LEU A 190 -0.17 -2.34 -16.75
N LYS A 191 -1.05 -3.18 -17.29
CA LYS A 191 -0.86 -4.65 -17.31
C LYS A 191 0.41 -5.03 -18.07
N ALA A 192 0.62 -4.41 -19.24
CA ALA A 192 1.84 -4.61 -20.00
C ALA A 192 3.08 -4.14 -19.22
N ALA A 193 3.02 -2.97 -18.56
CA ALA A 193 4.12 -2.47 -17.70
C ALA A 193 4.49 -3.45 -16.59
N ALA A 194 3.49 -3.95 -15.85
CA ALA A 194 3.69 -4.92 -14.79
C ALA A 194 4.34 -6.19 -15.33
N ASN A 195 3.78 -6.78 -16.39
CA ASN A 195 4.28 -8.03 -16.98
C ASN A 195 5.71 -7.89 -17.54
N HIS A 196 6.03 -6.81 -18.27
CA HIS A 196 7.37 -6.56 -18.78
C HIS A 196 8.40 -6.37 -17.66
N SER A 197 7.98 -5.82 -16.55
CA SER A 197 8.82 -5.64 -15.36
C SER A 197 8.87 -6.88 -14.46
N GLY A 198 8.19 -7.98 -14.83
CA GLY A 198 8.12 -9.22 -14.06
C GLY A 198 7.37 -9.06 -12.73
N ALA A 199 6.39 -8.17 -12.67
CA ALA A 199 5.41 -8.04 -11.60
C ALA A 199 4.12 -8.76 -11.97
N ALA A 200 3.37 -9.23 -10.96
CA ALA A 200 2.01 -9.70 -11.18
C ALA A 200 1.06 -8.51 -11.38
N PHE A 201 -0.01 -8.71 -12.12
CA PHE A 201 -1.07 -7.71 -12.33
C PHE A 201 -2.42 -8.26 -11.89
N TRP A 202 -3.16 -7.48 -11.10
CA TRP A 202 -4.56 -7.75 -10.80
C TRP A 202 -5.45 -6.69 -11.44
N ASP A 203 -6.37 -7.15 -12.28
CA ASP A 203 -7.24 -6.31 -13.09
C ASP A 203 -8.49 -5.92 -12.29
N MET A 204 -8.39 -4.83 -11.52
CA MET A 204 -9.52 -4.33 -10.73
C MET A 204 -10.67 -3.82 -11.61
N TYR A 205 -10.36 -3.31 -12.83
CA TYR A 205 -11.39 -2.90 -13.78
C TYR A 205 -12.29 -4.08 -14.17
N GLN A 206 -11.68 -5.21 -14.56
CA GLN A 206 -12.44 -6.41 -14.90
C GLN A 206 -13.10 -7.05 -13.68
N ALA A 207 -12.41 -7.09 -12.53
CA ALA A 207 -12.96 -7.61 -11.28
C ALA A 207 -14.22 -6.84 -10.83
N MET A 208 -14.27 -5.55 -11.08
CA MET A 208 -15.44 -4.70 -10.81
C MET A 208 -16.61 -4.96 -11.77
N GLY A 209 -16.33 -5.53 -12.94
CA GLY A 209 -17.34 -5.80 -13.98
C GLY A 209 -17.13 -5.05 -15.30
N GLY A 210 -15.97 -4.43 -15.49
CA GLY A 210 -15.59 -3.76 -16.74
C GLY A 210 -16.35 -2.48 -17.04
N GLU A 211 -16.58 -2.21 -18.31
CA GLU A 211 -17.24 -0.99 -18.79
C GLU A 211 -18.64 -0.81 -18.17
N GLY A 212 -18.90 0.38 -17.65
CA GLY A 212 -20.16 0.75 -17.01
C GLY A 212 -20.37 0.17 -15.60
N ALA A 213 -19.38 -0.53 -15.05
CA ALA A 213 -19.47 -1.09 -13.72
C ALA A 213 -19.61 0.00 -12.65
N MET A 214 -18.89 1.11 -12.77
CA MET A 214 -18.99 2.23 -11.84
C MET A 214 -20.42 2.77 -11.74
N VAL A 215 -21.12 2.92 -12.87
CA VAL A 215 -22.52 3.38 -12.90
C VAL A 215 -23.45 2.39 -12.17
N LYS A 216 -23.20 1.09 -12.32
CA LYS A 216 -23.96 0.04 -11.62
C LYS A 216 -23.69 0.09 -10.11
N TRP A 217 -22.45 0.28 -9.72
CA TRP A 217 -22.03 0.35 -8.33
C TRP A 217 -22.57 1.58 -7.59
N VAL A 218 -22.64 2.73 -8.26
CA VAL A 218 -23.31 3.92 -7.71
C VAL A 218 -24.81 3.68 -7.47
N LYS A 219 -25.46 2.94 -8.39
CA LYS A 219 -26.92 2.66 -8.33
C LYS A 219 -27.28 1.42 -7.51
N SER A 220 -26.32 0.67 -7.00
CA SER A 220 -26.60 -0.51 -6.16
C SER A 220 -27.26 -0.12 -4.83
N ASN A 221 -27.87 -1.09 -4.17
CA ASN A 221 -28.48 -0.90 -2.86
C ASN A 221 -27.96 -1.97 -1.87
N PRO A 222 -27.12 -1.63 -0.87
CA PRO A 222 -26.56 -0.28 -0.67
C PRO A 222 -25.58 0.16 -1.76
N PRO A 223 -25.36 1.48 -1.95
CA PRO A 223 -24.41 1.98 -2.94
C PRO A 223 -22.98 1.49 -2.63
N LEU A 224 -22.32 0.94 -3.65
CA LEU A 224 -20.92 0.48 -3.56
C LEU A 224 -19.92 1.54 -4.02
N ALA A 225 -20.38 2.57 -4.76
CA ALA A 225 -19.55 3.69 -5.14
C ALA A 225 -20.24 5.03 -4.84
N GLY A 226 -19.43 6.09 -4.70
CA GLY A 226 -19.88 7.43 -4.41
C GLY A 226 -20.54 8.11 -5.63
N SER A 227 -21.32 9.15 -5.38
CA SER A 227 -21.99 9.95 -6.43
C SER A 227 -21.03 10.73 -7.33
N ASP A 228 -19.74 10.71 -7.03
CA ASP A 228 -18.66 11.23 -7.88
C ASP A 228 -18.27 10.27 -9.01
N TYR A 229 -18.77 9.03 -8.99
CA TYR A 229 -18.48 8.00 -9.97
C TYR A 229 -16.99 7.63 -10.10
N VAL A 230 -16.25 7.79 -9.01
CA VAL A 230 -14.79 7.55 -8.93
C VAL A 230 -14.43 6.72 -7.72
N HIS A 231 -14.89 7.11 -6.53
CA HIS A 231 -14.48 6.52 -5.27
C HIS A 231 -15.49 5.48 -4.77
N PHE A 232 -14.98 4.41 -4.17
CA PHE A 232 -15.80 3.43 -3.48
C PHE A 232 -16.40 3.99 -2.19
N THR A 233 -17.59 3.52 -1.83
CA THR A 233 -18.08 3.64 -0.45
C THR A 233 -17.31 2.65 0.45
N PRO A 234 -17.40 2.76 1.79
CA PRO A 234 -16.83 1.74 2.68
C PRO A 234 -17.31 0.31 2.33
N LYS A 235 -18.58 0.16 1.94
CA LYS A 235 -19.12 -1.14 1.53
C LYS A 235 -18.53 -1.62 0.21
N GLY A 236 -18.35 -0.73 -0.76
CA GLY A 236 -17.70 -1.06 -2.03
C GLY A 236 -16.22 -1.40 -1.86
N ALA A 237 -15.53 -0.72 -0.96
CA ALA A 237 -14.15 -1.06 -0.64
C ALA A 237 -14.03 -2.44 0.04
N GLU A 238 -14.97 -2.79 0.93
CA GLU A 238 -15.08 -4.13 1.53
C GLU A 238 -15.31 -5.20 0.46
N GLU A 239 -16.25 -4.96 -0.46
CA GLU A 239 -16.56 -5.87 -1.58
C GLU A 239 -15.34 -6.09 -2.47
N MET A 240 -14.69 -5.02 -2.91
CA MET A 240 -13.50 -5.11 -3.77
C MET A 240 -12.33 -5.78 -3.06
N GLY A 241 -12.14 -5.49 -1.78
CA GLY A 241 -11.15 -6.18 -0.94
C GLY A 241 -11.41 -7.67 -0.81
N GLY A 242 -12.68 -8.06 -0.69
CA GLY A 242 -13.10 -9.46 -0.69
C GLY A 242 -12.76 -10.17 -1.99
N ILE A 243 -13.06 -9.56 -3.15
CA ILE A 243 -12.73 -10.13 -4.47
C ILE A 243 -11.22 -10.29 -4.65
N LEU A 244 -10.43 -9.30 -4.21
CA LEU A 244 -8.96 -9.39 -4.24
C LEU A 244 -8.46 -10.54 -3.34
N PHE A 245 -8.98 -10.63 -2.12
CA PHE A 245 -8.62 -11.69 -1.17
C PHE A 245 -8.94 -13.08 -1.72
N GLU A 246 -10.13 -13.28 -2.26
CA GLU A 246 -10.53 -14.56 -2.89
C GLU A 246 -9.62 -14.91 -4.06
N SER A 247 -9.26 -13.93 -4.90
CA SER A 247 -8.30 -14.11 -5.99
C SER A 247 -6.94 -14.58 -5.47
N LEU A 248 -6.41 -13.97 -4.43
CA LEU A 248 -5.14 -14.36 -3.81
C LEU A 248 -5.23 -15.77 -3.20
N MET A 249 -6.33 -16.07 -2.51
CA MET A 249 -6.55 -17.40 -1.89
C MET A 249 -6.70 -18.50 -2.92
N LEU A 250 -7.30 -18.24 -4.07
CA LEU A 250 -7.37 -19.20 -5.18
C LEU A 250 -5.97 -19.60 -5.64
N TYR A 251 -5.09 -18.63 -5.91
CA TYR A 251 -3.71 -18.90 -6.32
C TYR A 251 -2.88 -19.54 -5.21
N TYR A 252 -3.07 -19.15 -3.96
CA TYR A 252 -2.41 -19.76 -2.82
C TYR A 252 -2.79 -21.24 -2.65
N ASN A 253 -4.07 -21.57 -2.77
CA ASN A 253 -4.56 -22.94 -2.68
C ASN A 253 -4.05 -23.80 -3.85
N TYR A 254 -4.01 -23.22 -5.06
CA TYR A 254 -3.42 -23.90 -6.23
C TYR A 254 -1.91 -24.14 -6.05
N TYR A 255 -1.17 -23.19 -5.51
CA TYR A 255 0.24 -23.37 -5.17
C TYR A 255 0.45 -24.50 -4.14
N LYS A 256 -0.36 -24.54 -3.09
CA LYS A 256 -0.32 -25.61 -2.09
C LYS A 256 -0.57 -26.97 -2.71
N PHE A 257 -1.62 -27.07 -3.52
CA PHE A 257 -1.96 -28.30 -4.23
C PHE A 257 -0.77 -28.82 -5.04
N ARG A 258 -0.15 -27.98 -5.85
CA ARG A 258 1.01 -28.37 -6.68
C ARG A 258 2.29 -28.72 -5.89
N LYS A 259 2.42 -28.25 -4.66
CA LYS A 259 3.62 -28.51 -3.84
C LYS A 259 3.56 -29.88 -3.16
N TYR A 260 2.39 -30.45 -3.02
CA TYR A 260 2.17 -31.71 -2.31
C TYR A 260 1.73 -32.85 -3.24
N GLU A 261 1.73 -32.64 -4.55
CA GLU A 261 1.81 -33.64 -5.60
C GLU A 261 3.27 -33.95 -5.99
#